data_d2bc95d572d33ea1c3b0abb9db876434
#
_entry.id   d2bc95d572d33ea1c3b0abb9db876434
#
_cell.length_a   1.000
_cell.length_b   1.000
_cell.length_c   1.000
_cell.angle_alpha   90.00
_cell.angle_beta   90.00
_cell.angle_gamma   90.00
#
_symmetry.space_group_name_H-M   'P 1'
#
loop_
_entity.id
_entity.type
_entity.pdbx_description
1 polymer ?
#
loop_
_entity_poly.entity_id
_entity_poly.type
_entity_poly.pdbx_seq_one_letter_code
_entity_poly.pdbx_strand_id
1 'polypeptide(L)'
;TSIIAAANPKYGKFRKDKDIADQLDIADSTLSRFDLLFVLEDDIDPDKDRELANALLNKEFIVDESETLDLDLFKKYITYAKAHCFPVLDSDAKLKLREFYVEARQSAKNNNEGKPITPRDLKALERMTIASAKSELRCTATAKDVERVLLIYLDCLDKLGLEPETAGALQRVRYL
;
A
#
# COMPACT_ATOMS: atom_id res chain seq x y z
N THR A 1 -10.80 1.68 -14.68
CA THR A 1 -9.93 0.50 -14.86
C THR A 1 -8.89 0.50 -13.76
N SER A 2 -8.71 -0.62 -13.06
CA SER A 2 -7.64 -0.83 -12.09
C SER A 2 -6.50 -1.57 -12.77
N ILE A 3 -5.26 -1.22 -12.45
CA ILE A 3 -4.05 -1.81 -13.03
C ILE A 3 -3.18 -2.30 -11.86
N ILE A 4 -2.76 -3.56 -11.92
CA ILE A 4 -1.71 -4.13 -11.08
C ILE A 4 -0.58 -4.50 -12.03
N ALA A 5 0.62 -3.99 -11.76
CA ALA A 5 1.80 -4.23 -12.59
C ALA A 5 2.93 -4.79 -11.74
N ALA A 6 3.75 -5.65 -12.33
CA ALA A 6 4.98 -6.12 -11.74
C ALA A 6 6.13 -5.82 -12.71
N ALA A 7 7.26 -5.37 -12.19
CA ALA A 7 8.43 -5.03 -12.98
C ALA A 7 9.71 -5.42 -12.23
N ASN A 8 10.73 -5.81 -12.96
CA ASN A 8 12.06 -6.05 -12.40
C ASN A 8 12.93 -4.80 -12.55
N PRO A 9 13.85 -4.54 -11.61
CA PRO A 9 14.80 -3.46 -11.74
C PRO A 9 15.79 -3.75 -12.88
N LYS A 10 16.21 -2.70 -13.60
CA LYS A 10 17.16 -2.78 -14.75
C LYS A 10 18.45 -3.55 -14.43
N TYR A 11 18.89 -3.50 -13.18
CA TYR A 11 20.17 -4.06 -12.74
C TYR A 11 20.03 -5.32 -11.86
N GLY A 12 18.92 -5.99 -11.94
CA GLY A 12 18.64 -7.24 -11.23
C GLY A 12 18.29 -7.07 -9.75
N LYS A 13 18.64 -5.95 -9.12
CA LYS A 13 18.27 -5.62 -7.73
C LYS A 13 18.07 -4.12 -7.56
N PHE A 14 17.23 -3.74 -6.61
CA PHE A 14 17.06 -2.35 -6.22
C PHE A 14 18.26 -1.84 -5.42
N ARG A 15 18.62 -0.60 -5.66
CA ARG A 15 19.72 0.11 -4.99
C ARG A 15 19.14 1.29 -4.22
N LYS A 16 19.42 1.35 -2.92
CA LYS A 16 18.90 2.42 -2.02
C LYS A 16 19.51 3.81 -2.30
N ASP A 17 20.65 3.84 -3.01
CA ASP A 17 21.38 5.06 -3.39
C ASP A 17 20.87 5.71 -4.68
N LYS A 18 19.84 5.16 -5.31
CA LYS A 18 19.29 5.67 -6.59
C LYS A 18 17.77 5.78 -6.54
N ASP A 19 17.26 6.78 -7.24
CA ASP A 19 15.82 6.92 -7.43
C ASP A 19 15.20 5.70 -8.11
N ILE A 20 14.03 5.29 -7.65
CA ILE A 20 13.34 4.11 -8.21
C ILE A 20 13.00 4.29 -9.67
N ALA A 21 12.64 5.50 -10.09
CA ALA A 21 12.36 5.83 -11.47
C ALA A 21 13.55 5.50 -12.39
N ASP A 22 14.76 5.80 -11.95
CA ASP A 22 16.00 5.51 -12.70
C ASP A 22 16.30 4.01 -12.80
N GLN A 23 15.79 3.24 -11.86
CA GLN A 23 16.01 1.80 -11.78
C GLN A 23 14.93 0.97 -12.51
N LEU A 24 13.82 1.58 -12.85
CA LEU A 24 12.75 0.99 -13.65
C LEU A 24 12.81 1.56 -15.07
N ASP A 25 12.42 0.76 -16.06
CA ASP A 25 12.28 1.25 -17.44
C ASP A 25 10.87 1.85 -17.66
N ILE A 26 10.48 2.74 -16.74
CA ILE A 26 9.16 3.35 -16.71
C ILE A 26 9.34 4.85 -16.49
N ALA A 27 8.72 5.65 -17.33
CA ALA A 27 8.78 7.11 -17.21
C ALA A 27 8.16 7.60 -15.89
N ASP A 28 8.76 8.61 -15.25
CA ASP A 28 8.29 9.23 -14.00
C ASP A 28 6.83 9.67 -14.07
N SER A 29 6.42 10.19 -15.23
CA SER A 29 5.03 10.59 -15.49
C SER A 29 4.05 9.40 -15.39
N THR A 30 4.52 8.18 -15.62
CA THR A 30 3.75 6.94 -15.49
C THR A 30 3.80 6.45 -14.05
N LEU A 31 4.98 6.44 -13.42
CA LEU A 31 5.14 6.06 -12.01
C LEU A 31 4.28 6.94 -11.09
N SER A 32 4.24 8.25 -11.35
CA SER A 32 3.42 9.18 -10.57
C SER A 32 1.90 8.94 -10.68
N ARG A 33 1.45 8.03 -11.53
CA ARG A 33 0.04 7.65 -11.69
C ARG A 33 -0.33 6.39 -10.91
N PHE A 34 0.65 5.65 -10.40
CA PHE A 34 0.37 4.55 -9.49
C PHE A 34 0.06 5.10 -8.10
N ASP A 35 -0.96 4.54 -7.47
CA ASP A 35 -1.39 4.92 -6.13
C ASP A 35 -0.46 4.34 -5.05
N LEU A 36 0.11 3.15 -5.31
CA LEU A 36 1.06 2.45 -4.44
C LEU A 36 2.17 1.80 -5.29
N LEU A 37 3.37 1.82 -4.76
CA LEU A 37 4.57 1.20 -5.34
C LEU A 37 5.24 0.35 -4.25
N PHE A 38 5.25 -0.96 -4.41
CA PHE A 38 5.89 -1.87 -3.45
C PHE A 38 7.22 -2.38 -4.00
N VAL A 39 8.28 -2.14 -3.26
CA VAL A 39 9.60 -2.74 -3.53
C VAL A 39 9.66 -4.06 -2.78
N LEU A 40 9.89 -5.15 -3.52
CA LEU A 40 10.13 -6.46 -2.97
C LEU A 40 11.62 -6.73 -3.03
N GLU A 41 12.27 -6.77 -1.88
CA GLU A 41 13.68 -7.12 -1.73
C GLU A 41 13.80 -8.61 -1.41
N ASP A 42 14.86 -9.24 -1.90
CA ASP A 42 15.20 -10.61 -1.58
C ASP A 42 16.13 -10.60 -0.35
N ASP A 43 15.55 -10.80 0.82
CA ASP A 43 16.29 -10.88 2.07
C ASP A 43 16.87 -12.29 2.23
N ILE A 44 18.19 -12.39 2.24
CA ILE A 44 18.90 -13.66 2.45
C ILE A 44 18.76 -14.06 3.92
N ASP A 45 17.87 -15.02 4.17
CA ASP A 45 17.65 -15.62 5.48
C ASP A 45 17.87 -17.14 5.40
N PRO A 46 18.95 -17.68 5.99
CA PRO A 46 19.30 -19.09 5.87
C PRO A 46 18.20 -20.07 6.30
N ASP A 47 17.34 -19.67 7.24
CA ASP A 47 16.28 -20.56 7.73
C ASP A 47 15.09 -20.54 6.76
N LYS A 48 14.67 -19.38 6.31
CA LYS A 48 13.64 -19.24 5.26
C LYS A 48 14.08 -19.84 3.92
N ASP A 49 15.34 -19.64 3.55
CA ASP A 49 15.93 -20.23 2.33
C ASP A 49 15.93 -21.74 2.38
N ARG A 50 16.22 -22.34 3.56
CA ARG A 50 16.17 -23.79 3.77
C ARG A 50 14.75 -24.33 3.64
N GLU A 51 13.77 -23.65 4.24
CA GLU A 51 12.35 -24.03 4.12
C GLU A 51 11.88 -23.95 2.67
N LEU A 52 12.20 -22.86 1.98
CA LEU A 52 11.88 -22.66 0.58
C LEU A 52 12.53 -23.73 -0.30
N ALA A 53 13.82 -24.01 -0.10
CA ALA A 53 14.54 -25.03 -0.84
C ALA A 53 13.93 -26.42 -0.62
N ASN A 54 13.58 -26.78 0.62
CA ASN A 54 12.90 -28.04 0.92
C ASN A 54 11.53 -28.12 0.23
N ALA A 55 10.72 -27.07 0.28
CA ALA A 55 9.41 -27.03 -0.38
C ALA A 55 9.55 -27.21 -1.90
N LEU A 56 10.52 -26.56 -2.53
CA LEU A 56 10.77 -26.66 -3.98
C LEU A 56 11.29 -28.03 -4.39
N LEU A 57 12.23 -28.63 -3.64
CA LEU A 57 12.84 -29.91 -3.98
C LEU A 57 11.90 -31.09 -3.73
N ASN A 58 11.13 -31.04 -2.66
CA ASN A 58 10.17 -32.11 -2.34
C ASN A 58 8.85 -31.99 -3.10
N LYS A 59 8.63 -30.89 -3.85
CA LYS A 59 7.33 -30.54 -4.46
C LYS A 59 6.17 -30.53 -3.44
N GLU A 60 6.51 -30.45 -2.19
CA GLU A 60 5.59 -30.26 -1.09
C GLU A 60 5.31 -28.76 -0.96
N PHE A 61 4.49 -28.25 -1.86
CA PHE A 61 3.75 -27.06 -1.49
C PHE A 61 2.78 -27.53 -0.40
N ILE A 62 3.19 -27.35 0.85
CA ILE A 62 2.28 -27.54 1.99
C ILE A 62 1.25 -26.41 1.87
N VAL A 63 0.28 -26.63 1.01
CA VAL A 63 -0.97 -25.89 1.07
C VAL A 63 -1.70 -26.53 2.23
N ASP A 64 -1.66 -25.91 3.39
CA ASP A 64 -2.52 -26.32 4.48
C ASP A 64 -3.97 -26.19 3.97
N GLU A 65 -4.58 -27.33 3.66
CA GLU A 65 -5.94 -27.36 3.09
C GLU A 65 -6.94 -26.68 4.03
N SER A 66 -6.62 -26.56 5.32
CA SER A 66 -7.45 -25.86 6.30
C SER A 66 -7.45 -24.33 6.14
N GLU A 67 -6.40 -23.78 5.50
CA GLU A 67 -6.27 -22.34 5.23
C GLU A 67 -6.63 -21.94 3.79
N THR A 68 -6.96 -22.91 2.93
CA THR A 68 -7.32 -22.60 1.55
C THR A 68 -8.71 -21.99 1.46
N LEU A 69 -8.75 -20.75 0.96
CA LEU A 69 -10.00 -20.07 0.68
C LEU A 69 -10.71 -20.76 -0.51
N ASP A 70 -11.97 -21.13 -0.36
CA ASP A 70 -12.78 -21.59 -1.48
C ASP A 70 -12.87 -20.49 -2.55
N LEU A 71 -12.28 -20.74 -3.72
CA LEU A 71 -12.22 -19.76 -4.81
C LEU A 71 -13.60 -19.34 -5.32
N ASP A 72 -14.58 -20.24 -5.29
CA ASP A 72 -15.94 -19.93 -5.73
C ASP A 72 -16.67 -19.05 -4.69
N LEU A 73 -16.45 -19.31 -3.41
CA LEU A 73 -16.93 -18.44 -2.34
C LEU A 73 -16.27 -17.06 -2.45
N PHE A 74 -14.95 -17.02 -2.68
CA PHE A 74 -14.24 -15.74 -2.83
C PHE A 74 -14.74 -14.92 -4.03
N LYS A 75 -14.97 -15.55 -5.18
CA LYS A 75 -15.56 -14.88 -6.35
C LYS A 75 -16.95 -14.32 -6.06
N LYS A 76 -17.79 -15.09 -5.35
CA LYS A 76 -19.13 -14.64 -4.92
C LYS A 76 -19.03 -13.46 -3.98
N TYR A 77 -18.09 -13.50 -3.02
CA TYR A 77 -17.84 -12.41 -2.08
C TYR A 77 -17.47 -11.10 -2.81
N ILE A 78 -16.49 -11.17 -3.72
CA ILE A 78 -16.09 -10.00 -4.52
C ILE A 78 -17.23 -9.47 -5.39
N THR A 79 -18.00 -10.37 -6.01
CA THR A 79 -19.15 -10.00 -6.83
C THR A 79 -20.21 -9.30 -5.98
N TYR A 80 -20.51 -9.82 -4.81
CA TYR A 80 -21.46 -9.21 -3.87
C TYR A 80 -20.97 -7.84 -3.41
N ALA A 81 -19.72 -7.74 -2.98
CA ALA A 81 -19.11 -6.47 -2.55
C ALA A 81 -19.18 -5.39 -3.64
N LYS A 82 -18.93 -5.78 -4.90
CA LYS A 82 -19.01 -4.85 -6.04
C LYS A 82 -20.44 -4.39 -6.32
N ALA A 83 -21.42 -5.28 -6.21
CA ALA A 83 -22.82 -5.01 -6.56
C ALA A 83 -23.58 -4.28 -5.45
N HIS A 84 -23.25 -4.50 -4.18
CA HIS A 84 -24.09 -4.07 -3.05
C HIS A 84 -23.38 -3.13 -2.06
N CYS A 85 -22.05 -3.07 -2.04
CA CYS A 85 -21.34 -2.23 -1.08
C CYS A 85 -20.81 -0.96 -1.75
N PHE A 86 -21.34 0.20 -1.36
CA PHE A 86 -20.93 1.52 -1.82
C PHE A 86 -20.60 2.41 -0.61
N PRO A 87 -19.44 2.18 0.05
CA PRO A 87 -19.10 2.91 1.26
C PRO A 87 -18.93 4.40 1.00
N VAL A 88 -19.38 5.18 1.99
CA VAL A 88 -19.17 6.63 2.04
C VAL A 88 -18.34 6.96 3.26
N LEU A 89 -17.40 7.90 3.12
CA LEU A 89 -16.60 8.39 4.24
C LEU A 89 -17.48 9.12 5.25
N ASP A 90 -17.35 8.76 6.52
CA ASP A 90 -17.96 9.52 7.62
C ASP A 90 -17.21 10.84 7.86
N SER A 91 -17.68 11.63 8.82
CA SER A 91 -17.08 12.93 9.19
C SER A 91 -15.67 12.79 9.71
N ASP A 92 -15.42 11.75 10.52
CA ASP A 92 -14.14 11.54 11.20
C ASP A 92 -13.07 11.05 10.21
N ALA A 93 -13.44 10.15 9.29
CA ALA A 93 -12.56 9.74 8.20
C ALA A 93 -12.16 10.91 7.29
N LYS A 94 -13.13 11.78 6.95
CA LYS A 94 -12.85 12.99 6.16
C LYS A 94 -11.93 13.97 6.89
N LEU A 95 -12.17 14.16 8.18
CA LEU A 95 -11.34 15.01 9.03
C LEU A 95 -9.91 14.47 9.07
N LYS A 96 -9.73 13.19 9.36
CA LYS A 96 -8.44 12.54 9.49
C LYS A 96 -7.63 12.58 8.19
N LEU A 97 -8.25 12.29 7.03
CA LEU A 97 -7.61 12.42 5.72
C LEU A 97 -7.17 13.86 5.42
N ARG A 98 -8.01 14.84 5.77
CA ARG A 98 -7.69 16.26 5.57
C ARG A 98 -6.51 16.69 6.43
N GLU A 99 -6.49 16.32 7.70
CA GLU A 99 -5.41 16.66 8.63
C GLU A 99 -4.10 16.03 8.19
N PHE A 100 -4.10 14.75 7.88
CA PHE A 100 -2.91 14.08 7.32
C PHE A 100 -2.38 14.80 6.08
N TYR A 101 -3.26 15.15 5.14
CA TYR A 101 -2.85 15.84 3.91
C TYR A 101 -2.22 17.21 4.18
N VAL A 102 -2.80 17.99 5.09
CA VAL A 102 -2.29 19.33 5.46
C VAL A 102 -0.93 19.20 6.15
N GLU A 103 -0.81 18.30 7.12
CA GLU A 103 0.45 18.08 7.86
C GLU A 103 1.57 17.60 6.92
N ALA A 104 1.29 16.63 6.06
CA ALA A 104 2.26 16.11 5.10
C ALA A 104 2.76 17.20 4.13
N ARG A 105 1.90 18.11 3.71
CA ARG A 105 2.31 19.25 2.87
C ARG A 105 3.09 20.32 3.63
N GLN A 106 2.78 20.54 4.91
CA GLN A 106 3.53 21.48 5.73
C GLN A 106 4.94 20.98 6.04
N SER A 107 5.07 19.69 6.36
CA SER A 107 6.37 19.04 6.57
C SER A 107 7.27 19.13 5.33
N ALA A 108 6.74 18.83 4.16
CA ALA A 108 7.48 18.93 2.90
C ALA A 108 7.91 20.37 2.55
N LYS A 109 7.21 21.39 3.06
CA LYS A 109 7.61 22.80 2.88
C LYS A 109 8.78 23.20 3.78
N ASN A 110 8.84 22.63 4.98
CA ASN A 110 9.87 22.98 5.97
C ASN A 110 11.20 22.28 5.70
N ASN A 111 11.16 21.11 5.09
CA ASN A 111 12.31 20.27 4.85
C ASN A 111 12.43 20.06 3.33
N ASN A 112 13.33 20.73 2.69
CA ASN A 112 13.54 20.69 1.23
C ASN A 112 13.86 19.28 0.62
N GLU A 113 13.71 18.20 1.36
CA GLU A 113 14.19 16.85 1.04
C GLU A 113 13.10 15.80 0.83
N GLY A 114 11.86 16.14 0.59
CA GLY A 114 10.80 15.14 0.37
C GLY A 114 9.89 15.46 -0.80
N LYS A 115 9.39 14.44 -1.49
CA LYS A 115 8.34 14.63 -2.50
C LYS A 115 7.04 15.05 -1.80
N PRO A 116 6.52 16.25 -2.06
CA PRO A 116 5.31 16.71 -1.41
C PRO A 116 4.12 15.86 -1.85
N ILE A 117 3.27 15.48 -0.90
CA ILE A 117 1.99 14.84 -1.18
C ILE A 117 1.12 15.74 -2.07
N THR A 118 0.49 15.16 -3.07
CA THR A 118 -0.30 15.85 -4.08
C THR A 118 -1.81 15.64 -3.88
N PRO A 119 -2.69 16.43 -4.52
CA PRO A 119 -4.12 16.14 -4.51
C PRO A 119 -4.48 14.77 -5.11
N ARG A 120 -3.62 14.22 -5.97
CA ARG A 120 -3.81 12.86 -6.52
C ARG A 120 -3.63 11.81 -5.43
N ASP A 121 -2.60 11.96 -4.58
CA ASP A 121 -2.35 11.04 -3.46
C ASP A 121 -3.51 11.09 -2.45
N LEU A 122 -4.04 12.29 -2.16
CA LEU A 122 -5.24 12.39 -1.32
C LEU A 122 -6.43 11.63 -1.91
N LYS A 123 -6.64 11.70 -3.23
CA LYS A 123 -7.69 10.94 -3.91
C LYS A 123 -7.40 9.44 -3.95
N ALA A 124 -6.15 9.03 -3.98
CA ALA A 124 -5.74 7.63 -3.83
C ALA A 124 -6.08 7.12 -2.42
N LEU A 125 -5.71 7.86 -1.38
CA LEU A 125 -6.02 7.55 0.01
C LEU A 125 -7.54 7.44 0.24
N GLU A 126 -8.33 8.36 -0.30
CA GLU A 126 -9.80 8.30 -0.25
C GLU A 126 -10.33 7.00 -0.87
N ARG A 127 -9.87 6.64 -2.08
CA ARG A 127 -10.29 5.40 -2.77
C ARG A 127 -9.91 4.15 -1.98
N MET A 128 -8.70 4.12 -1.42
CA MET A 128 -8.23 2.99 -0.62
C MET A 128 -9.02 2.86 0.69
N THR A 129 -9.35 3.97 1.34
CA THR A 129 -10.21 3.98 2.54
C THR A 129 -11.60 3.42 2.25
N ILE A 130 -12.20 3.82 1.13
CA ILE A 130 -13.47 3.26 0.66
C ILE A 130 -13.33 1.77 0.35
N ALA A 131 -12.22 1.35 -0.27
CA ALA A 131 -11.95 -0.05 -0.57
C ALA A 131 -11.76 -0.90 0.69
N SER A 132 -11.14 -0.35 1.76
CA SER A 132 -11.01 -1.00 3.06
C SER A 132 -12.37 -1.33 3.66
N ALA A 133 -13.27 -0.36 3.73
CA ALA A 133 -14.64 -0.58 4.22
C ALA A 133 -15.42 -1.56 3.33
N LYS A 134 -15.24 -1.46 2.01
CA LYS A 134 -15.87 -2.35 1.03
C LYS A 134 -15.40 -3.80 1.18
N SER A 135 -14.13 -4.01 1.49
CA SER A 135 -13.59 -5.35 1.73
C SER A 135 -14.17 -6.03 2.97
N GLU A 136 -14.76 -5.28 3.89
CA GLU A 136 -15.48 -5.77 5.05
C GLU A 136 -17.03 -5.71 4.87
N LEU A 137 -17.50 -5.51 3.62
CA LEU A 137 -18.92 -5.40 3.25
C LEU A 137 -19.67 -4.29 4.00
N ARG A 138 -18.96 -3.24 4.46
CA ARG A 138 -19.56 -2.11 5.17
C ARG A 138 -19.98 -1.02 4.21
N CYS A 139 -21.02 -0.26 4.58
CA CYS A 139 -21.51 0.89 3.82
C CYS A 139 -20.91 2.22 4.29
N THR A 140 -20.12 2.22 5.37
CA THR A 140 -19.48 3.42 5.92
C THR A 140 -17.99 3.15 6.11
N ALA A 141 -17.16 4.04 5.59
CA ALA A 141 -15.73 4.05 5.81
C ALA A 141 -15.38 5.02 6.95
N THR A 142 -14.69 4.52 7.96
CA THR A 142 -14.44 5.18 9.24
C THR A 142 -12.98 5.62 9.39
N ALA A 143 -12.67 6.33 10.47
CA ALA A 143 -11.31 6.72 10.83
C ALA A 143 -10.35 5.50 10.92
N LYS A 144 -10.85 4.31 11.33
CA LYS A 144 -10.05 3.07 11.38
C LYS A 144 -9.61 2.60 9.98
N ASP A 145 -10.46 2.78 8.99
CA ASP A 145 -10.10 2.48 7.59
C ASP A 145 -9.02 3.42 7.08
N VAL A 146 -9.10 4.70 7.47
CA VAL A 146 -8.05 5.69 7.16
C VAL A 146 -6.72 5.27 7.79
N GLU A 147 -6.71 4.89 9.08
CA GLU A 147 -5.49 4.43 9.78
C GLU A 147 -4.84 3.25 9.07
N ARG A 148 -5.62 2.21 8.74
CA ARG A 148 -5.14 1.05 7.99
C ARG A 148 -4.49 1.45 6.67
N VAL A 149 -5.13 2.34 5.93
CA VAL A 149 -4.64 2.80 4.63
C VAL A 149 -3.39 3.66 4.77
N LEU A 150 -3.35 4.54 5.76
CA LEU A 150 -2.17 5.35 6.03
C LEU A 150 -0.95 4.50 6.41
N LEU A 151 -1.13 3.43 7.19
CA LEU A 151 -0.05 2.50 7.52
C LEU A 151 0.52 1.84 6.25
N ILE A 152 -0.34 1.37 5.34
CA ILE A 152 0.10 0.78 4.07
C ILE A 152 0.81 1.82 3.19
N TYR A 153 0.27 3.03 3.10
CA TYR A 153 0.84 4.10 2.29
C TYR A 153 2.22 4.52 2.79
N LEU A 154 2.38 4.62 4.11
CA LEU A 154 3.64 5.02 4.73
C LEU A 154 4.70 3.91 4.66
N ASP A 155 4.33 2.64 4.85
CA ASP A 155 5.25 1.51 4.61
C ASP A 155 5.73 1.47 3.15
N CYS A 156 4.84 1.81 2.22
CA CYS A 156 5.18 1.95 0.81
C CYS A 156 6.21 3.06 0.57
N LEU A 157 6.04 4.24 1.19
CA LEU A 157 6.96 5.37 1.04
C LEU A 157 8.32 5.11 1.71
N ASP A 158 8.32 4.48 2.89
CA ASP A 158 9.54 4.10 3.62
C ASP A 158 10.43 3.19 2.76
N LYS A 159 9.86 2.14 2.21
CA LYS A 159 10.58 1.22 1.30
C LYS A 159 11.08 1.87 0.01
N LEU A 160 10.48 2.98 -0.38
CA LEU A 160 10.90 3.79 -1.52
C LEU A 160 12.05 4.76 -1.17
N GLY A 161 12.45 4.85 0.11
CA GLY A 161 13.38 5.89 0.58
C GLY A 161 12.79 7.31 0.48
N LEU A 162 11.50 7.41 0.31
CA LEU A 162 10.75 8.67 0.22
C LEU A 162 10.11 8.98 1.58
N GLU A 163 10.85 8.75 2.68
CA GLU A 163 10.32 9.03 4.00
C GLU A 163 9.73 10.44 4.05
N PRO A 164 8.41 10.56 4.20
CA PRO A 164 7.93 11.83 4.69
C PRO A 164 8.45 11.92 6.13
N GLU A 165 9.06 13.00 6.55
CA GLU A 165 9.30 13.31 7.98
C GLU A 165 8.00 13.35 8.81
N THR A 166 6.94 12.83 8.27
CA THR A 166 5.65 12.49 8.89
C THR A 166 5.74 11.25 9.79
N ALA A 167 6.94 10.73 10.11
CA ALA A 167 7.09 9.79 11.25
C ALA A 167 6.46 10.36 12.53
N GLY A 168 6.47 11.69 12.71
CA GLY A 168 5.71 12.39 13.76
C GLY A 168 4.18 12.33 13.56
N ALA A 169 3.69 12.33 12.33
CA ALA A 169 2.27 12.19 12.04
C ALA A 169 1.79 10.75 12.26
N LEU A 170 2.65 9.75 11.98
CA LEU A 170 2.37 8.35 12.31
C LEU A 170 2.23 8.10 13.81
N GLN A 171 3.10 8.70 14.63
CA GLN A 171 2.97 8.60 16.08
C GLN A 171 1.64 9.20 16.55
N ARG A 172 1.21 10.32 16.01
CA ARG A 172 -0.09 10.94 16.32
C ARG A 172 -1.27 10.15 15.79
N VAL A 173 -1.16 9.56 14.58
CA VAL A 173 -2.20 8.67 14.01
C VAL A 173 -2.41 7.41 14.85
N ARG A 174 -1.37 6.93 15.57
CA ARG A 174 -1.48 5.80 16.51
C ARG A 174 -2.08 6.19 17.87
N TYR A 175 -2.09 7.47 18.23
CA TYR A 175 -2.55 7.97 19.55
C TYR A 175 -3.82 8.83 19.49
N LEU A 176 -4.44 9.02 18.31
CA LEU A 176 -5.78 9.57 18.08
C LEU A 176 -6.79 8.45 17.77
#